data_a9b7ecbf8f3e416518b8046235aa78d3
#
_entry.id   a9b7ecbf8f3e416518b8046235aa78d3
#
_cell.length_a   1.000
_cell.length_b   1.000
_cell.length_c   1.000
_cell.angle_alpha   90.00
_cell.angle_beta   90.00
_cell.angle_gamma   90.00
#
_symmetry.space_group_name_H-M   'P 1'
#
loop_
_entity.id
_entity.type
_entity.pdbx_description
1 polymer ?
#
loop_
_entity_poly.entity_id
_entity_poly.type
_entity_poly.pdbx_seq_one_letter_code
_entity_poly.pdbx_strand_id
1 'polypeptide(L)'
;MTGTTRWRALLLAAVAACAACGLIYELALLTLSASLHGGGIVATSLIVAGYVAALGAGALLVKPLLGHAAITFIAVETLLGVIGGLSAAAMYVAFSFIGGSLWVLVLGTAVIGTLVGAEVPLLMTLLQRGRTTGAADAGRVLANLNAADYLGALIGGLAWPFLVLPALGMIRGAAVTGMINLAAAAVVAVFLLRSIIGRRQLASALAVLTAAALGLTALIVASDGIQSTTRQRLYADPIIAYQQSAYQEIVVTRRGTDTRLYLDGGLQFSTRDEYRYTESLVYPALGDEARSVLVLGGGDGLAARELLRMPQVGQIVQVELDPAVIALARGPLRGANAGALDDPRVQVVVDDAMIWLREPGALPEGGFDAVIIDLPDPDNPVLGRLYSLEFYALVTRVLAVDGLVVVQSGSPFSTPNAFWRTVSTLGSAGFAVTPYHVHVPTFGDWGFALARRGTSAPTPTVPEDAPPLRFLTQQVLDAATVFPPDNAPQVLEPSTLDNPRIVEDMRAGYR
;
A
#
# COMPACT_ATOMS: atom_id res chain seq x y z
N MET A 1 51.18 -2.02 -14.95
CA MET A 1 49.87 -2.60 -15.30
C MET A 1 48.84 -2.60 -14.14
N THR A 2 49.25 -2.53 -12.88
CA THR A 2 48.32 -2.59 -11.71
C THR A 2 47.47 -1.32 -11.49
N GLY A 3 47.93 -0.14 -11.89
CA GLY A 3 47.19 1.12 -11.67
C GLY A 3 45.95 1.29 -12.58
N THR A 4 46.04 0.83 -13.82
CA THR A 4 44.94 0.96 -14.81
C THR A 4 43.77 0.05 -14.50
N THR A 5 44.02 -1.14 -13.94
CA THR A 5 42.97 -2.10 -13.58
C THR A 5 42.17 -1.65 -12.34
N ARG A 6 42.87 -1.12 -11.32
CA ARG A 6 42.23 -0.57 -10.11
C ARG A 6 41.36 0.66 -10.41
N TRP A 7 41.84 1.54 -11.28
CA TRP A 7 41.10 2.72 -11.72
C TRP A 7 39.76 2.33 -12.42
N ARG A 8 39.83 1.32 -13.32
CA ARG A 8 38.63 0.82 -14.04
C ARG A 8 37.62 0.17 -13.08
N ALA A 9 38.12 -0.65 -12.15
CA ALA A 9 37.24 -1.30 -11.16
C ALA A 9 36.52 -0.25 -10.29
N LEU A 10 37.22 0.79 -9.83
CA LEU A 10 36.64 1.87 -9.03
C LEU A 10 35.58 2.67 -9.82
N LEU A 11 35.84 2.93 -11.10
CA LEU A 11 34.87 3.61 -11.96
C LEU A 11 33.61 2.75 -12.14
N LEU A 12 33.74 1.47 -12.48
CA LEU A 12 32.59 0.57 -12.67
C LEU A 12 31.79 0.40 -11.37
N ALA A 13 32.47 0.35 -10.22
CA ALA A 13 31.80 0.34 -8.92
C ALA A 13 31.02 1.63 -8.66
N ALA A 14 31.58 2.78 -9.01
CA ALA A 14 30.87 4.07 -8.90
C ALA A 14 29.67 4.15 -9.83
N VAL A 15 29.80 3.68 -11.09
CA VAL A 15 28.67 3.56 -12.03
C VAL A 15 27.57 2.69 -11.46
N ALA A 16 27.92 1.51 -10.94
CA ALA A 16 26.91 0.62 -10.33
C ALA A 16 26.24 1.26 -9.12
N ALA A 17 26.98 2.03 -8.29
CA ALA A 17 26.40 2.75 -7.16
C ALA A 17 25.44 3.86 -7.61
N CYS A 18 25.80 4.65 -8.62
CA CYS A 18 24.94 5.71 -9.17
C CYS A 18 23.66 5.11 -9.77
N ALA A 19 23.78 4.03 -10.58
CA ALA A 19 22.65 3.32 -11.14
C ALA A 19 21.71 2.73 -10.07
N ALA A 20 22.28 2.16 -9.01
CA ALA A 20 21.50 1.69 -7.87
C ALA A 20 20.70 2.82 -7.22
N CYS A 21 21.32 3.98 -6.99
CA CYS A 21 20.67 5.16 -6.45
C CYS A 21 19.56 5.68 -7.38
N GLY A 22 19.82 5.76 -8.68
CA GLY A 22 18.83 6.19 -9.69
C GLY A 22 17.56 5.34 -9.66
N LEU A 23 17.70 4.01 -9.64
CA LEU A 23 16.56 3.11 -9.55
C LEU A 23 15.84 3.18 -8.20
N ILE A 24 16.59 3.34 -7.10
CA ILE A 24 15.97 3.53 -5.77
C ILE A 24 15.08 4.78 -5.75
N TYR A 25 15.50 5.88 -6.37
CA TYR A 25 14.68 7.11 -6.44
C TYR A 25 13.40 6.89 -7.25
N GLU A 26 13.47 6.19 -8.39
CA GLU A 26 12.29 5.81 -9.17
C GLU A 26 11.32 4.98 -8.34
N LEU A 27 11.81 3.93 -7.68
CA LEU A 27 11.01 3.06 -6.82
C LEU A 27 10.42 3.81 -5.62
N ALA A 28 11.17 4.74 -5.03
CA ALA A 28 10.68 5.58 -3.94
C ALA A 28 9.50 6.45 -4.40
N LEU A 29 9.60 7.08 -5.58
CA LEU A 29 8.52 7.87 -6.16
C LEU A 29 7.29 7.01 -6.50
N LEU A 30 7.49 5.80 -7.05
CA LEU A 30 6.41 4.85 -7.32
C LEU A 30 5.71 4.40 -6.04
N THR A 31 6.49 4.05 -5.00
CA THR A 31 5.93 3.62 -3.71
C THR A 31 5.13 4.75 -3.06
N LEU A 32 5.66 5.98 -3.08
CA LEU A 32 4.95 7.17 -2.56
C LEU A 32 3.68 7.47 -3.35
N SER A 33 3.73 7.35 -4.68
CA SER A 33 2.54 7.54 -5.51
C SER A 33 1.45 6.53 -5.16
N ALA A 34 1.83 5.25 -4.97
CA ALA A 34 0.90 4.21 -4.58
C ALA A 34 0.27 4.49 -3.19
N SER A 35 1.08 4.91 -2.22
CA SER A 35 0.62 5.20 -0.85
C SER A 35 -0.26 6.45 -0.75
N LEU A 36 0.01 7.49 -1.57
CA LEU A 36 -0.67 8.79 -1.44
C LEU A 36 -1.86 8.96 -2.40
N HIS A 37 -1.90 8.22 -3.51
CA HIS A 37 -2.91 8.40 -4.57
C HIS A 37 -3.68 7.11 -4.91
N GLY A 38 -3.43 6.01 -4.16
CA GLY A 38 -4.03 4.70 -4.44
C GLY A 38 -3.49 4.12 -5.75
N GLY A 39 -2.45 3.28 -5.67
CA GLY A 39 -1.74 2.70 -6.81
C GLY A 39 -2.66 2.02 -7.83
N GLY A 40 -2.73 2.58 -9.03
CA GLY A 40 -3.40 1.96 -10.17
C GLY A 40 -2.41 1.69 -11.31
N ILE A 41 -2.67 0.67 -12.12
CA ILE A 41 -1.79 0.31 -13.25
C ILE A 41 -1.56 1.49 -14.20
N VAL A 42 -2.57 2.32 -14.42
CA VAL A 42 -2.48 3.51 -15.29
C VAL A 42 -1.52 4.54 -14.71
N ALA A 43 -1.65 4.88 -13.41
CA ALA A 43 -0.76 5.84 -12.75
C ALA A 43 0.68 5.33 -12.73
N THR A 44 0.90 4.07 -12.37
CA THR A 44 2.22 3.42 -12.40
C THR A 44 2.82 3.44 -13.80
N SER A 45 2.04 3.10 -14.83
CA SER A 45 2.49 3.09 -16.23
C SER A 45 2.89 4.47 -16.71
N LEU A 46 2.13 5.52 -16.36
CA LEU A 46 2.45 6.91 -16.72
C LEU A 46 3.73 7.40 -16.05
N ILE A 47 3.97 7.04 -14.78
CA ILE A 47 5.20 7.39 -14.06
C ILE A 47 6.40 6.71 -14.73
N VAL A 48 6.32 5.39 -14.96
CA VAL A 48 7.41 4.63 -15.60
C VAL A 48 7.68 5.14 -17.01
N ALA A 49 6.65 5.34 -17.83
CA ALA A 49 6.79 5.89 -19.18
C ALA A 49 7.38 7.31 -19.16
N GLY A 50 6.93 8.15 -18.23
CA GLY A 50 7.46 9.51 -18.02
C GLY A 50 8.93 9.51 -17.61
N TYR A 51 9.31 8.60 -16.71
CA TYR A 51 10.71 8.41 -16.28
C TYR A 51 11.60 7.99 -17.46
N VAL A 52 11.19 6.97 -18.22
CA VAL A 52 11.93 6.51 -19.41
C VAL A 52 12.06 7.62 -20.45
N ALA A 53 11.01 8.41 -20.70
CA ALA A 53 11.07 9.56 -21.57
C ALA A 53 12.07 10.63 -21.06
N ALA A 54 12.09 10.86 -19.74
CA ALA A 54 13.02 11.79 -19.10
C ALA A 54 14.48 11.31 -19.19
N LEU A 55 14.73 10.00 -19.08
CA LEU A 55 16.07 9.40 -19.34
C LEU A 55 16.56 9.77 -20.76
N GLY A 56 15.72 9.57 -21.76
CA GLY A 56 16.03 9.92 -23.14
C GLY A 56 16.30 11.43 -23.32
N ALA A 57 15.46 12.26 -22.70
CA ALA A 57 15.64 13.71 -22.71
C ALA A 57 16.97 14.13 -22.07
N GLY A 58 17.32 13.54 -20.91
CA GLY A 58 18.59 13.80 -20.22
C GLY A 58 19.82 13.48 -21.06
N ALA A 59 19.82 12.33 -21.74
CA ALA A 59 20.88 11.93 -22.65
C ALA A 59 21.04 12.90 -23.84
N LEU A 60 19.97 13.56 -24.29
CA LEU A 60 20.01 14.56 -25.32
C LEU A 60 20.44 15.93 -24.81
N LEU A 61 19.90 16.37 -23.69
CA LEU A 61 20.13 17.68 -23.09
C LEU A 61 21.59 17.87 -22.62
N VAL A 62 22.26 16.80 -22.22
CA VAL A 62 23.65 16.86 -21.76
C VAL A 62 24.66 17.04 -22.89
N LYS A 63 24.30 16.84 -24.17
CA LYS A 63 25.22 16.92 -25.33
C LYS A 63 26.08 18.17 -25.36
N PRO A 64 25.54 19.41 -25.21
CA PRO A 64 26.35 20.63 -25.25
C PRO A 64 27.33 20.73 -24.08
N LEU A 65 27.09 20.00 -22.99
CA LEU A 65 27.91 20.02 -21.78
C LEU A 65 29.03 18.97 -21.78
N LEU A 66 29.06 18.05 -22.75
CA LEU A 66 30.08 17.01 -22.86
C LEU A 66 31.50 17.57 -22.95
N GLY A 67 31.66 18.84 -23.46
CA GLY A 67 32.93 19.57 -23.45
C GLY A 67 33.55 19.69 -22.04
N HIS A 68 32.72 19.77 -21.00
CA HIS A 68 33.08 19.92 -19.59
C HIS A 68 32.66 18.72 -18.77
N ALA A 69 32.67 17.51 -19.33
CA ALA A 69 32.09 16.31 -18.80
C ALA A 69 32.46 16.03 -17.32
N ALA A 70 33.68 16.37 -16.87
CA ALA A 70 34.11 16.11 -15.48
C ALA A 70 33.33 16.96 -14.47
N ILE A 71 33.18 18.26 -14.73
CA ILE A 71 32.48 19.17 -13.82
C ILE A 71 30.95 18.91 -13.92
N THR A 72 30.46 18.68 -15.13
CA THR A 72 29.05 18.38 -15.39
C THR A 72 28.63 17.11 -14.69
N PHE A 73 29.45 16.06 -14.70
CA PHE A 73 29.17 14.80 -13.98
C PHE A 73 29.03 15.06 -12.47
N ILE A 74 29.98 15.75 -11.86
CA ILE A 74 29.91 16.07 -10.41
C ILE A 74 28.64 16.90 -10.11
N ALA A 75 28.30 17.85 -10.97
CA ALA A 75 27.10 18.67 -10.79
C ALA A 75 25.81 17.85 -10.90
N VAL A 76 25.72 16.96 -11.91
CA VAL A 76 24.57 16.05 -12.11
C VAL A 76 24.40 15.15 -10.89
N GLU A 77 25.47 14.48 -10.43
CA GLU A 77 25.42 13.59 -9.28
C GLU A 77 25.08 14.35 -7.98
N THR A 78 25.58 15.58 -7.84
CA THR A 78 25.24 16.42 -6.68
C THR A 78 23.74 16.77 -6.68
N LEU A 79 23.23 17.22 -7.83
CA LEU A 79 21.80 17.54 -7.98
C LEU A 79 20.94 16.32 -7.78
N LEU A 80 21.33 15.18 -8.35
CA LEU A 80 20.59 13.91 -8.21
C LEU A 80 20.56 13.46 -6.74
N GLY A 81 21.71 13.49 -6.05
CA GLY A 81 21.77 13.14 -4.63
C GLY A 81 20.92 14.05 -3.74
N VAL A 82 20.89 15.36 -4.01
CA VAL A 82 20.08 16.33 -3.27
C VAL A 82 18.60 16.21 -3.63
N ILE A 83 18.24 16.25 -4.90
CA ILE A 83 16.84 16.23 -5.35
C ILE A 83 16.23 14.86 -5.06
N GLY A 84 16.92 13.77 -5.36
CA GLY A 84 16.49 12.41 -5.04
C GLY A 84 16.35 12.20 -3.54
N GLY A 85 17.35 12.63 -2.76
CA GLY A 85 17.32 12.52 -1.30
C GLY A 85 16.21 13.35 -0.62
N LEU A 86 15.81 14.48 -1.22
CA LEU A 86 14.71 15.34 -0.73
C LEU A 86 13.34 14.91 -1.28
N SER A 87 13.27 14.08 -2.33
CA SER A 87 12.04 13.80 -3.09
C SER A 87 10.90 13.26 -2.22
N ALA A 88 11.20 12.32 -1.34
CA ALA A 88 10.21 11.75 -0.43
C ALA A 88 9.67 12.78 0.56
N ALA A 89 10.54 13.57 1.17
CA ALA A 89 10.11 14.63 2.10
C ALA A 89 9.28 15.70 1.39
N ALA A 90 9.69 16.11 0.19
CA ALA A 90 8.96 17.09 -0.62
C ALA A 90 7.55 16.59 -0.98
N MET A 91 7.40 15.32 -1.35
CA MET A 91 6.09 14.72 -1.63
C MET A 91 5.19 14.67 -0.40
N TYR A 92 5.71 14.22 0.74
CA TYR A 92 4.94 14.20 2.01
C TYR A 92 4.46 15.60 2.41
N VAL A 93 5.35 16.59 2.33
CA VAL A 93 5.01 17.99 2.64
C VAL A 93 3.98 18.53 1.65
N ALA A 94 4.17 18.32 0.35
CA ALA A 94 3.23 18.79 -0.67
C ALA A 94 1.84 18.16 -0.49
N PHE A 95 1.76 16.87 -0.24
CA PHE A 95 0.50 16.17 -0.02
C PHE A 95 -0.23 16.72 1.21
N SER A 96 0.47 16.89 2.35
CA SER A 96 -0.14 17.26 3.62
C SER A 96 -0.50 18.73 3.75
N PHE A 97 0.21 19.63 3.05
CA PHE A 97 0.03 21.07 3.20
C PHE A 97 -0.61 21.75 1.99
N ILE A 98 -0.48 21.18 0.78
CA ILE A 98 -0.95 21.82 -0.47
C ILE A 98 -2.17 21.06 -1.04
N GLY A 99 -2.48 19.86 -0.53
CA GLY A 99 -3.60 19.05 -0.99
C GLY A 99 -3.43 18.46 -2.39
N GLY A 100 -2.21 18.50 -2.95
CA GLY A 100 -1.93 17.94 -4.26
C GLY A 100 -0.44 17.66 -4.45
N SER A 101 -0.07 16.39 -4.54
CA SER A 101 1.33 15.96 -4.76
C SER A 101 1.60 15.46 -6.17
N LEU A 102 0.59 15.38 -7.04
CA LEU A 102 0.76 14.89 -8.41
C LEU A 102 1.78 15.72 -9.22
N TRP A 103 1.74 17.04 -9.11
CA TRP A 103 2.70 17.90 -9.80
C TRP A 103 4.13 17.73 -9.26
N VAL A 104 4.29 17.49 -7.94
CA VAL A 104 5.61 17.20 -7.35
C VAL A 104 6.11 15.84 -7.82
N LEU A 105 5.24 14.86 -7.94
CA LEU A 105 5.54 13.55 -8.49
C LEU A 105 6.00 13.65 -9.96
N VAL A 106 5.23 14.31 -10.81
CA VAL A 106 5.56 14.49 -12.23
C VAL A 106 6.87 15.26 -12.40
N LEU A 107 7.04 16.36 -11.66
CA LEU A 107 8.27 17.16 -11.71
C LEU A 107 9.47 16.37 -11.17
N GLY A 108 9.32 15.69 -10.05
CA GLY A 108 10.35 14.83 -9.46
C GLY A 108 10.80 13.74 -10.42
N THR A 109 9.84 13.02 -11.01
CA THR A 109 10.10 11.97 -12.02
C THR A 109 10.84 12.54 -13.24
N ALA A 110 10.39 13.69 -13.77
CA ALA A 110 11.01 14.33 -14.92
C ALA A 110 12.44 14.81 -14.61
N VAL A 111 12.67 15.45 -13.47
CA VAL A 111 14.00 15.99 -13.11
C VAL A 111 14.95 14.85 -12.77
N ILE A 112 14.55 13.89 -11.93
CA ILE A 112 15.40 12.76 -11.55
C ILE A 112 15.73 11.91 -12.79
N GLY A 113 14.74 11.55 -13.62
CA GLY A 113 14.97 10.80 -14.85
C GLY A 113 15.91 11.53 -15.82
N THR A 114 15.77 12.86 -15.96
CA THR A 114 16.66 13.67 -16.82
C THR A 114 18.11 13.65 -16.29
N LEU A 115 18.31 13.76 -15.00
CA LEU A 115 19.64 13.72 -14.39
C LEU A 115 20.29 12.33 -14.55
N VAL A 116 19.56 11.26 -14.27
CA VAL A 116 20.04 9.88 -14.47
C VAL A 116 20.36 9.62 -15.94
N GLY A 117 19.51 10.09 -16.87
CA GLY A 117 19.73 9.94 -18.31
C GLY A 117 20.98 10.65 -18.81
N ALA A 118 21.47 11.69 -18.11
CA ALA A 118 22.71 12.39 -18.43
C ALA A 118 23.98 11.64 -18.02
N GLU A 119 23.91 10.68 -17.10
CA GLU A 119 25.08 9.99 -16.54
C GLU A 119 25.87 9.20 -17.58
N VAL A 120 25.20 8.32 -18.34
CA VAL A 120 25.85 7.43 -19.29
C VAL A 120 26.65 8.19 -20.37
N PRO A 121 26.11 9.24 -21.05
CA PRO A 121 26.88 10.04 -22.00
C PRO A 121 28.10 10.74 -21.37
N LEU A 122 27.97 11.23 -20.13
CA LEU A 122 29.07 11.87 -19.40
C LEU A 122 30.19 10.89 -19.08
N LEU A 123 29.85 9.72 -18.53
CA LEU A 123 30.78 8.64 -18.20
C LEU A 123 31.50 8.09 -19.42
N MET A 124 30.78 7.90 -20.54
CA MET A 124 31.38 7.52 -21.83
C MET A 124 32.39 8.55 -22.28
N THR A 125 32.06 9.84 -22.23
CA THR A 125 32.96 10.94 -22.64
C THR A 125 34.21 10.97 -21.75
N LEU A 126 34.07 10.77 -20.43
CA LEU A 126 35.21 10.73 -19.52
C LEU A 126 36.13 9.54 -19.78
N LEU A 127 35.59 8.39 -20.10
CA LEU A 127 36.38 7.19 -20.45
C LEU A 127 37.12 7.32 -21.79
N GLN A 128 36.51 7.97 -22.75
CA GLN A 128 37.11 8.15 -24.09
C GLN A 128 38.23 9.20 -24.10
N ARG A 129 38.17 10.26 -23.28
CA ARG A 129 39.21 11.32 -23.19
C ARG A 129 40.59 10.84 -22.74
N GLY A 130 40.71 9.68 -22.16
CA GLY A 130 41.97 9.10 -21.70
C GLY A 130 42.70 8.21 -22.72
N ARG A 131 42.17 8.01 -23.94
CA ARG A 131 42.72 7.02 -24.90
C ARG A 131 42.40 7.32 -26.35
N THR A 132 43.43 7.21 -27.22
CA THR A 132 43.30 6.94 -28.63
C THR A 132 42.98 5.44 -28.82
N THR A 133 41.71 5.04 -28.73
CA THR A 133 41.30 3.61 -28.78
C THR A 133 40.51 3.36 -30.07
N GLY A 134 40.80 2.21 -30.73
CA GLY A 134 40.06 1.74 -31.88
C GLY A 134 38.59 1.38 -31.55
N ALA A 135 37.73 1.26 -32.56
CA ALA A 135 36.29 0.99 -32.39
C ALA A 135 35.97 -0.24 -31.54
N ALA A 136 36.80 -1.28 -31.61
CA ALA A 136 36.64 -2.51 -30.81
C ALA A 136 36.84 -2.28 -29.29
N ASP A 137 37.72 -1.36 -28.90
CA ASP A 137 37.93 -0.99 -27.50
C ASP A 137 36.78 -0.13 -26.98
N ALA A 138 36.21 0.73 -27.79
CA ALA A 138 35.03 1.53 -27.42
C ALA A 138 33.80 0.65 -27.13
N GLY A 139 33.58 -0.39 -27.95
CA GLY A 139 32.52 -1.36 -27.74
C GLY A 139 32.66 -2.14 -26.41
N ARG A 140 33.88 -2.58 -26.08
CA ARG A 140 34.15 -3.26 -24.78
C ARG A 140 33.94 -2.35 -23.57
N VAL A 141 34.30 -1.10 -23.68
CA VAL A 141 34.08 -0.09 -22.62
C VAL A 141 32.59 0.13 -22.41
N LEU A 142 31.82 0.30 -23.49
CA LEU A 142 30.38 0.47 -23.44
C LEU A 142 29.69 -0.77 -22.82
N ALA A 143 30.08 -1.97 -23.22
CA ALA A 143 29.53 -3.20 -22.66
C ALA A 143 29.78 -3.32 -21.15
N ASN A 144 30.99 -2.97 -20.67
CA ASN A 144 31.32 -2.99 -19.26
C ASN A 144 30.55 -1.92 -18.45
N LEU A 145 30.34 -0.73 -19.03
CA LEU A 145 29.53 0.30 -18.40
C LEU A 145 28.07 -0.14 -18.26
N ASN A 146 27.49 -0.63 -19.35
CA ASN A 146 26.12 -1.14 -19.31
C ASN A 146 25.95 -2.30 -18.33
N ALA A 147 26.94 -3.21 -18.28
CA ALA A 147 26.91 -4.31 -17.32
C ALA A 147 26.98 -3.82 -15.86
N ALA A 148 27.79 -2.80 -15.56
CA ALA A 148 27.87 -2.19 -14.25
C ALA A 148 26.58 -1.43 -13.89
N ASP A 149 26.00 -0.72 -14.85
CA ASP A 149 24.73 0.00 -14.73
C ASP A 149 23.58 -0.96 -14.42
N TYR A 150 23.41 -2.02 -15.20
CA TYR A 150 22.36 -3.04 -14.95
C TYR A 150 22.56 -3.78 -13.63
N LEU A 151 23.81 -4.09 -13.26
CA LEU A 151 24.09 -4.70 -11.97
C LEU A 151 23.73 -3.76 -10.82
N GLY A 152 24.06 -2.47 -10.96
CA GLY A 152 23.67 -1.45 -10.00
C GLY A 152 22.16 -1.33 -9.87
N ALA A 153 21.46 -1.25 -11.00
CA ALA A 153 20.00 -1.22 -11.03
C ALA A 153 19.37 -2.44 -10.37
N LEU A 154 19.90 -3.65 -10.65
CA LEU A 154 19.44 -4.88 -9.98
C LEU A 154 19.61 -4.80 -8.46
N ILE A 155 20.79 -4.36 -7.99
CA ILE A 155 21.07 -4.19 -6.55
C ILE A 155 20.11 -3.15 -5.94
N GLY A 156 19.93 -2.00 -6.56
CA GLY A 156 19.01 -0.96 -6.10
C GLY A 156 17.55 -1.43 -6.06
N GLY A 157 17.14 -2.14 -7.11
CA GLY A 157 15.80 -2.70 -7.23
C GLY A 157 15.46 -3.71 -6.12
N LEU A 158 16.41 -4.53 -5.73
CA LEU A 158 16.25 -5.47 -4.61
C LEU A 158 16.46 -4.76 -3.25
N ALA A 159 17.40 -3.85 -3.15
CA ALA A 159 17.70 -3.18 -1.89
C ALA A 159 16.53 -2.32 -1.39
N TRP A 160 15.80 -1.65 -2.29
CA TRP A 160 14.69 -0.77 -1.89
C TRP A 160 13.60 -1.51 -1.11
N PRO A 161 12.89 -2.50 -1.66
CA PRO A 161 11.78 -3.14 -0.96
C PRO A 161 12.21 -4.06 0.19
N PHE A 162 13.39 -4.70 0.10
CA PHE A 162 13.78 -5.70 1.08
C PHE A 162 14.70 -5.19 2.19
N LEU A 163 15.37 -4.07 2.00
CA LEU A 163 16.35 -3.55 2.97
C LEU A 163 16.08 -2.09 3.34
N VAL A 164 16.06 -1.18 2.35
CA VAL A 164 16.05 0.27 2.61
C VAL A 164 14.70 0.72 3.17
N LEU A 165 13.62 0.37 2.50
CA LEU A 165 12.27 0.75 2.92
C LEU A 165 11.88 0.14 4.27
N PRO A 166 12.07 -1.16 4.55
CA PRO A 166 11.74 -1.73 5.85
C PRO A 166 12.60 -1.21 7.01
N ALA A 167 13.90 -0.95 6.75
CA ALA A 167 14.82 -0.54 7.81
C ALA A 167 14.79 0.97 8.10
N LEU A 168 14.60 1.81 7.09
CA LEU A 168 14.76 3.26 7.18
C LEU A 168 13.45 4.05 6.92
N GLY A 169 12.46 3.43 6.28
CA GLY A 169 11.28 4.11 5.79
C GLY A 169 11.56 5.02 4.58
N MET A 170 10.53 5.74 4.13
CA MET A 170 10.57 6.52 2.88
C MET A 170 11.58 7.68 2.93
N ILE A 171 11.44 8.60 3.91
CA ILE A 171 12.23 9.84 3.94
C ILE A 171 13.70 9.55 4.24
N ARG A 172 13.98 8.73 5.27
CA ARG A 172 15.36 8.35 5.60
C ARG A 172 15.98 7.52 4.49
N GLY A 173 15.22 6.59 3.90
CA GLY A 173 15.68 5.75 2.79
C GLY A 173 16.14 6.58 1.59
N ALA A 174 15.32 7.53 1.13
CA ALA A 174 15.68 8.44 0.05
C ALA A 174 16.90 9.31 0.41
N ALA A 175 16.96 9.87 1.63
CA ALA A 175 18.07 10.71 2.07
C ALA A 175 19.39 9.93 2.19
N VAL A 176 19.38 8.71 2.72
CA VAL A 176 20.57 7.83 2.79
C VAL A 176 21.04 7.45 1.39
N THR A 177 20.11 7.15 0.48
CA THR A 177 20.44 6.93 -0.94
C THR A 177 21.13 8.15 -1.54
N GLY A 178 20.64 9.37 -1.25
CA GLY A 178 21.26 10.61 -1.66
C GLY A 178 22.69 10.74 -1.11
N MET A 179 22.92 10.39 0.13
CA MET A 179 24.28 10.40 0.74
C MET A 179 25.21 9.39 0.05
N ILE A 180 24.74 8.20 -0.30
CA ILE A 180 25.51 7.19 -1.05
C ILE A 180 25.89 7.74 -2.42
N ASN A 181 24.97 8.41 -3.11
CA ASN A 181 25.21 9.04 -4.40
C ASN A 181 26.26 10.16 -4.30
N LEU A 182 26.13 11.04 -3.32
CA LEU A 182 27.12 12.09 -3.07
C LEU A 182 28.51 11.53 -2.73
N ALA A 183 28.57 10.43 -1.97
CA ALA A 183 29.82 9.75 -1.66
C ALA A 183 30.44 9.11 -2.92
N ALA A 184 29.66 8.49 -3.79
CA ALA A 184 30.11 7.97 -5.08
C ALA A 184 30.69 9.10 -5.96
N ALA A 185 29.98 10.24 -6.05
CA ALA A 185 30.46 11.44 -6.75
C ALA A 185 31.79 11.98 -6.19
N ALA A 186 31.94 12.01 -4.84
CA ALA A 186 33.17 12.43 -4.20
C ALA A 186 34.34 11.47 -4.52
N VAL A 187 34.08 10.16 -4.48
CA VAL A 187 35.09 9.15 -4.88
C VAL A 187 35.52 9.35 -6.33
N VAL A 188 34.59 9.53 -7.26
CA VAL A 188 34.89 9.81 -8.66
C VAL A 188 35.70 11.11 -8.78
N ALA A 189 35.27 12.18 -8.11
CA ALA A 189 35.97 13.47 -8.15
C ALA A 189 37.44 13.37 -7.67
N VAL A 190 37.67 12.73 -6.52
CA VAL A 190 38.98 12.62 -5.89
C VAL A 190 39.92 11.65 -6.62
N PHE A 191 39.42 10.47 -6.99
CA PHE A 191 40.30 9.42 -7.53
C PHE A 191 40.38 9.42 -9.05
N LEU A 192 39.32 9.82 -9.77
CA LEU A 192 39.27 9.77 -11.21
C LEU A 192 39.48 11.14 -11.87
N LEU A 193 38.88 12.20 -11.33
CA LEU A 193 38.84 13.49 -12.00
C LEU A 193 39.89 14.49 -11.52
N ARG A 194 40.59 14.23 -10.41
CA ARG A 194 41.60 15.15 -9.87
C ARG A 194 42.75 15.51 -10.82
N SER A 195 43.04 14.67 -11.81
CA SER A 195 44.04 14.95 -12.86
C SER A 195 43.50 15.77 -14.01
N ILE A 196 42.19 15.88 -14.12
CA ILE A 196 41.47 16.58 -15.24
C ILE A 196 41.00 17.96 -14.80
N ILE A 197 40.57 18.09 -13.51
CA ILE A 197 40.07 19.34 -12.95
C ILE A 197 41.11 20.02 -12.08
N GLY A 198 41.11 21.36 -12.03
CA GLY A 198 42.03 22.15 -11.22
C GLY A 198 41.77 21.98 -9.71
N ARG A 199 42.82 22.16 -8.89
CA ARG A 199 42.73 22.03 -7.40
C ARG A 199 41.61 22.89 -6.79
N ARG A 200 41.40 24.13 -7.32
CA ARG A 200 40.32 25.01 -6.84
C ARG A 200 38.92 24.44 -7.17
N GLN A 201 38.75 23.91 -8.38
CA GLN A 201 37.50 23.29 -8.81
C GLN A 201 37.20 22.01 -8.02
N LEU A 202 38.22 21.19 -7.75
CA LEU A 202 38.06 20.01 -6.89
C LEU A 202 37.68 20.42 -5.45
N ALA A 203 38.34 21.42 -4.87
CA ALA A 203 38.01 21.89 -3.54
C ALA A 203 36.59 22.46 -3.45
N SER A 204 36.15 23.24 -4.44
CA SER A 204 34.77 23.76 -4.50
C SER A 204 33.76 22.64 -4.68
N ALA A 205 34.03 21.65 -5.52
CA ALA A 205 33.15 20.50 -5.71
C ALA A 205 32.98 19.70 -4.41
N LEU A 206 34.09 19.39 -3.72
CA LEU A 206 34.05 18.71 -2.43
C LEU A 206 33.33 19.52 -1.35
N ALA A 207 33.48 20.83 -1.34
CA ALA A 207 32.74 21.70 -0.41
C ALA A 207 31.23 21.65 -0.65
N VAL A 208 30.79 21.67 -1.92
CA VAL A 208 29.37 21.56 -2.29
C VAL A 208 28.82 20.18 -1.94
N LEU A 209 29.54 19.10 -2.27
CA LEU A 209 29.15 17.72 -1.89
C LEU A 209 29.04 17.58 -0.37
N THR A 210 29.96 18.14 0.39
CA THR A 210 29.93 18.12 1.86
C THR A 210 28.74 18.91 2.40
N ALA A 211 28.47 20.10 1.86
CA ALA A 211 27.30 20.89 2.26
C ALA A 211 25.98 20.17 1.95
N ALA A 212 25.89 19.53 0.77
CA ALA A 212 24.75 18.70 0.41
C ALA A 212 24.56 17.50 1.38
N ALA A 213 25.65 16.80 1.71
CA ALA A 213 25.62 15.69 2.66
C ALA A 213 25.19 16.14 4.06
N LEU A 214 25.66 17.30 4.53
CA LEU A 214 25.22 17.89 5.80
C LEU A 214 23.71 18.24 5.77
N GLY A 215 23.21 18.76 4.66
CA GLY A 215 21.79 19.03 4.47
C GLY A 215 20.94 17.76 4.53
N LEU A 216 21.36 16.68 3.86
CA LEU A 216 20.68 15.39 3.94
C LEU A 216 20.77 14.75 5.34
N THR A 217 21.90 14.93 6.04
CA THR A 217 22.02 14.49 7.42
C THR A 217 21.04 15.23 8.33
N ALA A 218 20.90 16.54 8.16
CA ALA A 218 19.90 17.33 8.88
C ALA A 218 18.46 16.85 8.57
N LEU A 219 18.18 16.50 7.32
CA LEU A 219 16.88 15.91 6.93
C LEU A 219 16.66 14.56 7.63
N ILE A 220 17.67 13.69 7.69
CA ILE A 220 17.56 12.39 8.38
C ILE A 220 17.23 12.61 9.87
N VAL A 221 17.90 13.56 10.53
CA VAL A 221 17.62 13.89 11.93
C VAL A 221 16.21 14.48 12.11
N ALA A 222 15.75 15.32 11.19
CA ALA A 222 14.44 15.95 11.24
C ALA A 222 13.30 15.03 10.75
N SER A 223 13.60 13.88 10.15
CA SER A 223 12.63 13.04 9.44
C SER A 223 11.43 12.60 10.29
N ASP A 224 11.66 12.23 11.57
CA ASP A 224 10.57 11.81 12.47
C ASP A 224 9.61 12.96 12.77
N GLY A 225 10.15 14.17 12.99
CA GLY A 225 9.35 15.36 13.19
C GLY A 225 8.54 15.74 11.94
N ILE A 226 9.13 15.60 10.76
CA ILE A 226 8.44 15.84 9.49
C ILE A 226 7.32 14.79 9.30
N GLN A 227 7.62 13.51 9.48
CA GLN A 227 6.64 12.43 9.31
C GLN A 227 5.48 12.56 10.32
N SER A 228 5.77 12.78 11.59
CA SER A 228 4.74 12.91 12.61
C SER A 228 3.86 14.15 12.39
N THR A 229 4.45 15.29 12.02
CA THR A 229 3.71 16.54 11.76
C THR A 229 2.85 16.41 10.50
N THR A 230 3.40 15.87 9.41
CA THR A 230 2.66 15.70 8.15
C THR A 230 1.55 14.68 8.30
N ARG A 231 1.83 13.56 8.98
CA ARG A 231 0.82 12.53 9.26
C ARG A 231 -0.30 13.08 10.15
N GLN A 232 0.02 13.79 11.23
CA GLN A 232 -1.00 14.39 12.10
C GLN A 232 -1.93 15.35 11.33
N ARG A 233 -1.43 16.00 10.28
CA ARG A 233 -2.25 16.88 9.42
C ARG A 233 -3.29 16.15 8.58
N LEU A 234 -3.09 14.89 8.29
CA LEU A 234 -4.03 14.05 7.51
C LEU A 234 -5.22 13.60 8.37
N TYR A 235 -5.07 13.64 9.69
CA TYR A 235 -6.12 13.19 10.62
C TYR A 235 -6.58 14.34 11.51
N ALA A 236 -7.90 14.47 11.63
CA ALA A 236 -8.53 15.55 12.44
C ALA A 236 -8.26 15.35 13.95
N ASP A 237 -8.07 14.10 14.39
CA ASP A 237 -7.92 13.72 15.78
C ASP A 237 -6.46 13.33 16.10
N PRO A 238 -6.01 13.51 17.36
CA PRO A 238 -4.66 13.11 17.76
C PRO A 238 -4.36 11.64 17.49
N ILE A 239 -3.25 11.36 16.84
CA ILE A 239 -2.74 10.00 16.61
C ILE A 239 -2.17 9.46 17.92
N ILE A 240 -2.67 8.31 18.38
CA ILE A 240 -2.21 7.63 19.59
C ILE A 240 -1.39 6.37 19.30
N ALA A 241 -1.55 5.78 18.11
CA ALA A 241 -0.71 4.69 17.63
C ALA A 241 -0.57 4.79 16.11
N TYR A 242 0.61 4.39 15.64
CA TYR A 242 0.96 4.32 14.22
C TYR A 242 1.85 3.12 13.97
N GLN A 243 1.55 2.39 12.93
CA GLN A 243 2.40 1.29 12.48
C GLN A 243 2.33 1.15 10.96
N GLN A 244 3.49 1.06 10.31
CA GLN A 244 3.57 0.59 8.92
C GLN A 244 3.85 -0.89 8.95
N SER A 245 2.92 -1.70 8.48
CA SER A 245 3.11 -3.13 8.32
C SER A 245 3.66 -3.47 6.93
N ALA A 246 3.81 -4.77 6.65
CA ALA A 246 4.13 -5.25 5.30
C ALA A 246 2.95 -5.09 4.32
N TYR A 247 1.74 -4.87 4.83
CA TYR A 247 0.49 -4.87 4.07
C TYR A 247 -0.12 -3.48 3.93
N GLN A 248 -0.06 -2.65 5.00
CA GLN A 248 -0.80 -1.39 5.06
C GLN A 248 -0.25 -0.41 6.11
N GLU A 249 -0.62 0.85 5.97
CA GLU A 249 -0.45 1.86 7.02
C GLU A 249 -1.60 1.74 8.02
N ILE A 250 -1.29 1.63 9.31
CA ILE A 250 -2.29 1.52 10.38
C ILE A 250 -2.17 2.74 11.29
N VAL A 251 -3.27 3.46 11.46
CA VAL A 251 -3.34 4.66 12.30
C VAL A 251 -4.49 4.54 13.28
N VAL A 252 -4.20 4.76 14.55
CA VAL A 252 -5.24 4.88 15.59
C VAL A 252 -5.24 6.29 16.11
N THR A 253 -6.40 6.94 16.06
CA THR A 253 -6.60 8.28 16.62
C THR A 253 -7.54 8.24 17.81
N ARG A 254 -7.45 9.25 18.70
CA ARG A 254 -8.36 9.37 19.82
C ARG A 254 -8.70 10.84 20.13
N ARG A 255 -9.99 11.13 20.26
CA ARG A 255 -10.48 12.40 20.78
C ARG A 255 -11.52 12.14 21.88
N GLY A 256 -11.16 12.46 23.12
CA GLY A 256 -11.99 12.11 24.28
C GLY A 256 -12.16 10.60 24.42
N THR A 257 -13.40 10.13 24.35
CA THR A 257 -13.75 8.70 24.39
C THR A 257 -13.82 8.05 23.02
N ASP A 258 -13.77 8.83 21.92
CA ASP A 258 -13.84 8.32 20.56
C ASP A 258 -12.45 7.87 20.08
N THR A 259 -12.32 6.57 19.84
CA THR A 259 -11.14 5.94 19.24
C THR A 259 -11.51 5.50 17.83
N ARG A 260 -10.65 5.81 16.86
CA ARG A 260 -10.85 5.47 15.45
C ARG A 260 -9.65 4.70 14.91
N LEU A 261 -9.94 3.68 14.11
CA LEU A 261 -8.96 2.92 13.36
C LEU A 261 -9.02 3.33 11.89
N TYR A 262 -7.84 3.54 11.30
CA TYR A 262 -7.68 3.78 9.87
C TYR A 262 -6.67 2.78 9.29
N LEU A 263 -6.99 2.21 8.14
CA LEU A 263 -6.10 1.36 7.33
C LEU A 263 -5.92 2.06 5.97
N ASP A 264 -4.67 2.33 5.59
CA ASP A 264 -4.32 3.09 4.38
C ASP A 264 -5.11 4.40 4.22
N GLY A 265 -5.38 5.08 5.35
CA GLY A 265 -6.16 6.31 5.41
C GLY A 265 -7.69 6.13 5.40
N GLY A 266 -8.19 4.93 5.08
CA GLY A 266 -9.62 4.57 5.16
C GLY A 266 -10.07 4.30 6.59
N LEU A 267 -11.15 4.97 7.04
CA LEU A 267 -11.74 4.73 8.36
C LEU A 267 -12.34 3.32 8.41
N GLN A 268 -11.93 2.52 9.39
CA GLN A 268 -12.47 1.17 9.62
C GLN A 268 -13.56 1.17 10.69
N PHE A 269 -13.37 1.92 11.76
CA PHE A 269 -14.41 2.13 12.77
C PHE A 269 -14.17 3.39 13.60
N SER A 270 -15.24 3.85 14.25
CA SER A 270 -15.24 4.81 15.35
C SER A 270 -16.01 4.22 16.53
N THR A 271 -15.43 4.23 17.74
CA THR A 271 -16.13 3.71 18.95
C THR A 271 -17.43 4.45 19.26
N ARG A 272 -17.68 5.56 18.58
CA ARG A 272 -18.91 6.33 18.71
C ARG A 272 -20.13 5.60 18.14
N ASP A 273 -19.98 4.87 17.02
CA ASP A 273 -21.09 4.29 16.26
C ASP A 273 -20.80 2.93 15.61
N GLU A 274 -19.63 2.32 15.88
CA GLU A 274 -19.25 1.01 15.35
C GLU A 274 -20.27 -0.10 15.62
N TYR A 275 -20.99 0.01 16.77
CA TYR A 275 -22.00 -0.98 17.12
C TYR A 275 -23.12 -1.07 16.07
N ARG A 276 -23.43 -0.01 15.34
CA ARG A 276 -24.42 -0.06 14.27
C ARG A 276 -23.97 -0.95 13.12
N TYR A 277 -22.71 -0.83 12.76
CA TYR A 277 -22.08 -1.67 11.75
C TYR A 277 -21.94 -3.11 12.27
N THR A 278 -21.34 -3.28 13.43
CA THR A 278 -20.98 -4.61 13.95
C THR A 278 -22.20 -5.44 14.32
N GLU A 279 -23.23 -4.84 14.94
CA GLU A 279 -24.50 -5.54 15.21
C GLU A 279 -25.18 -5.97 13.90
N SER A 280 -25.19 -5.09 12.89
CA SER A 280 -25.80 -5.41 11.59
C SER A 280 -25.02 -6.45 10.80
N LEU A 281 -23.70 -6.51 10.95
CA LEU A 281 -22.86 -7.51 10.34
C LEU A 281 -23.03 -8.89 11.00
N VAL A 282 -23.05 -8.94 12.32
CA VAL A 282 -22.93 -10.20 13.08
C VAL A 282 -24.27 -10.91 13.26
N TYR A 283 -25.26 -10.24 13.85
CA TYR A 283 -26.47 -10.92 14.31
C TYR A 283 -27.32 -11.55 13.20
N PRO A 284 -27.48 -10.94 12.01
CA PRO A 284 -28.27 -11.56 10.94
C PRO A 284 -27.66 -12.86 10.39
N ALA A 285 -26.35 -13.06 10.57
CA ALA A 285 -25.63 -14.25 10.10
C ALA A 285 -25.75 -15.44 11.04
N LEU A 286 -26.15 -15.24 12.32
CA LEU A 286 -26.11 -16.31 13.33
C LEU A 286 -27.30 -17.25 13.23
N GLY A 287 -28.47 -16.79 12.79
CA GLY A 287 -29.68 -17.58 12.97
C GLY A 287 -29.89 -17.97 14.45
N ASP A 288 -30.69 -18.97 14.72
CA ASP A 288 -31.00 -19.36 16.08
C ASP A 288 -30.02 -20.40 16.68
N GLU A 289 -29.20 -21.07 15.84
CA GLU A 289 -28.44 -22.25 16.27
C GLU A 289 -26.93 -22.20 15.96
N ALA A 290 -26.39 -21.06 15.47
CA ALA A 290 -24.98 -21.00 15.09
C ALA A 290 -24.04 -21.23 16.30
N ARG A 291 -23.19 -22.25 16.21
CA ARG A 291 -22.21 -22.63 17.24
C ARG A 291 -20.77 -22.42 16.81
N SER A 292 -20.52 -22.52 15.50
CA SER A 292 -19.21 -22.40 14.88
C SER A 292 -19.23 -21.27 13.84
N VAL A 293 -18.35 -20.28 14.02
CA VAL A 293 -18.32 -19.07 13.17
C VAL A 293 -16.93 -18.87 12.61
N LEU A 294 -16.85 -18.61 11.31
CA LEU A 294 -15.65 -18.15 10.63
C LEU A 294 -15.75 -16.64 10.38
N VAL A 295 -14.74 -15.90 10.79
CA VAL A 295 -14.59 -14.48 10.48
C VAL A 295 -13.40 -14.31 9.53
N LEU A 296 -13.62 -13.79 8.34
CA LEU A 296 -12.60 -13.46 7.35
C LEU A 296 -12.36 -11.94 7.37
N GLY A 297 -11.17 -11.53 7.81
CA GLY A 297 -10.87 -10.15 8.16
C GLY A 297 -11.30 -9.78 9.58
N GLY A 298 -11.73 -8.53 9.81
CA GLY A 298 -12.21 -8.06 11.11
C GLY A 298 -11.17 -8.15 12.24
N GLY A 299 -9.88 -7.99 11.91
CA GLY A 299 -8.76 -8.18 12.84
C GLY A 299 -8.76 -7.21 14.03
N ASP A 300 -9.63 -6.20 14.04
CA ASP A 300 -9.87 -5.32 15.19
C ASP A 300 -10.58 -6.03 16.36
N GLY A 301 -11.24 -7.16 16.08
CA GLY A 301 -11.92 -8.00 17.06
C GLY A 301 -13.32 -7.53 17.47
N LEU A 302 -13.93 -6.57 16.77
CA LEU A 302 -15.27 -6.09 17.09
C LEU A 302 -16.35 -7.13 16.75
N ALA A 303 -16.21 -7.81 15.60
CA ALA A 303 -17.10 -8.92 15.24
C ALA A 303 -16.98 -10.07 16.28
N ALA A 304 -15.76 -10.44 16.67
CA ALA A 304 -15.52 -11.44 17.70
C ALA A 304 -16.15 -11.04 19.06
N ARG A 305 -16.10 -9.75 19.42
CA ARG A 305 -16.76 -9.23 20.63
C ARG A 305 -18.27 -9.49 20.62
N GLU A 306 -18.96 -9.20 19.54
CA GLU A 306 -20.40 -9.44 19.45
C GLU A 306 -20.72 -10.94 19.41
N LEU A 307 -19.96 -11.74 18.69
CA LEU A 307 -20.11 -13.20 18.68
C LEU A 307 -19.97 -13.82 20.07
N LEU A 308 -19.03 -13.37 20.87
CA LEU A 308 -18.80 -13.85 22.23
C LEU A 308 -19.93 -13.53 23.21
N ARG A 309 -20.81 -12.58 22.88
CA ARG A 309 -22.01 -12.26 23.67
C ARG A 309 -23.13 -13.29 23.47
N MET A 310 -23.02 -14.13 22.43
CA MET A 310 -23.97 -15.22 22.17
C MET A 310 -23.51 -16.50 22.90
N PRO A 311 -24.27 -16.99 23.88
CA PRO A 311 -23.84 -18.14 24.69
C PRO A 311 -23.65 -19.43 23.88
N GLN A 312 -24.42 -19.61 22.82
CA GLN A 312 -24.38 -20.81 21.97
C GLN A 312 -23.12 -20.81 21.06
N VAL A 313 -22.48 -19.68 20.79
CA VAL A 313 -21.27 -19.64 19.99
C VAL A 313 -20.09 -20.18 20.79
N GLY A 314 -19.67 -21.40 20.43
CA GLY A 314 -18.62 -22.14 21.11
C GLY A 314 -17.27 -22.09 20.46
N GLN A 315 -17.22 -21.79 19.13
CA GLN A 315 -15.98 -21.72 18.35
C GLN A 315 -16.02 -20.56 17.36
N ILE A 316 -14.99 -19.75 17.39
CA ILE A 316 -14.75 -18.66 16.42
C ILE A 316 -13.36 -18.85 15.83
N VAL A 317 -13.27 -18.98 14.51
CA VAL A 317 -12.00 -18.94 13.78
C VAL A 317 -11.92 -17.59 13.09
N GLN A 318 -10.93 -16.79 13.43
CA GLN A 318 -10.70 -15.47 12.82
C GLN A 318 -9.44 -15.49 11.98
N VAL A 319 -9.59 -15.29 10.67
CA VAL A 319 -8.48 -15.26 9.71
C VAL A 319 -8.18 -13.81 9.35
N GLU A 320 -7.03 -13.33 9.78
CA GLU A 320 -6.56 -11.95 9.54
C GLU A 320 -5.20 -11.97 8.87
N LEU A 321 -5.06 -11.18 7.82
CA LEU A 321 -3.82 -11.10 7.03
C LEU A 321 -2.67 -10.45 7.81
N ASP A 322 -2.98 -9.37 8.54
CA ASP A 322 -1.97 -8.48 9.10
C ASP A 322 -1.78 -8.70 10.61
N PRO A 323 -0.66 -9.32 11.03
CA PRO A 323 -0.39 -9.51 12.46
C PRO A 323 -0.26 -8.18 13.23
N ALA A 324 0.00 -7.06 12.53
CA ALA A 324 0.06 -5.75 13.17
C ALA A 324 -1.33 -5.26 13.59
N VAL A 325 -2.39 -5.56 12.82
CA VAL A 325 -3.79 -5.27 13.23
C VAL A 325 -4.14 -6.05 14.48
N ILE A 326 -3.82 -7.34 14.54
CA ILE A 326 -4.03 -8.17 15.74
C ILE A 326 -3.27 -7.63 16.96
N ALA A 327 -2.02 -7.19 16.77
CA ALA A 327 -1.24 -6.60 17.85
C ALA A 327 -1.88 -5.31 18.40
N LEU A 328 -2.42 -4.44 17.52
CA LEU A 328 -3.15 -3.24 17.93
C LEU A 328 -4.50 -3.57 18.58
N ALA A 329 -5.21 -4.59 18.08
CA ALA A 329 -6.45 -5.08 18.69
C ALA A 329 -6.26 -5.58 20.12
N ARG A 330 -5.14 -6.27 20.39
CA ARG A 330 -4.75 -6.71 21.74
C ARG A 330 -4.14 -5.60 22.59
N GLY A 331 -3.75 -4.49 22.00
CA GLY A 331 -3.11 -3.33 22.64
C GLY A 331 -4.05 -2.11 22.71
N PRO A 332 -3.78 -1.05 21.92
CA PRO A 332 -4.52 0.23 21.98
C PRO A 332 -6.04 0.10 21.76
N LEU A 333 -6.49 -0.91 21.01
CA LEU A 333 -7.89 -1.14 20.69
C LEU A 333 -8.59 -2.13 21.63
N ARG A 334 -7.86 -2.71 22.60
CA ARG A 334 -8.39 -3.71 23.54
C ARG A 334 -9.65 -3.22 24.29
N GLY A 335 -9.73 -1.92 24.57
CA GLY A 335 -10.91 -1.33 25.20
C GLY A 335 -12.15 -1.33 24.30
N ALA A 336 -11.98 -1.22 22.98
CA ALA A 336 -13.08 -1.23 22.03
C ALA A 336 -13.63 -2.66 21.80
N ASN A 337 -12.74 -3.64 21.67
CA ASN A 337 -13.13 -5.03 21.44
C ASN A 337 -13.31 -5.87 22.73
N ALA A 338 -13.20 -5.24 23.89
CA ALA A 338 -13.33 -5.88 25.21
C ALA A 338 -12.39 -7.10 25.42
N GLY A 339 -11.24 -7.14 24.71
CA GLY A 339 -10.28 -8.24 24.79
C GLY A 339 -10.74 -9.52 24.09
N ALA A 340 -11.68 -9.44 23.16
CA ALA A 340 -12.31 -10.59 22.50
C ALA A 340 -11.31 -11.57 21.86
N LEU A 341 -10.20 -11.08 21.29
CA LEU A 341 -9.20 -11.92 20.63
C LEU A 341 -8.36 -12.78 21.61
N ASP A 342 -8.55 -12.60 22.92
CA ASP A 342 -7.90 -13.42 23.96
C ASP A 342 -8.87 -14.43 24.61
N ASP A 343 -10.15 -14.45 24.20
CA ASP A 343 -11.12 -15.44 24.67
C ASP A 343 -10.76 -16.84 24.15
N PRO A 344 -10.79 -17.90 24.97
CA PRO A 344 -10.44 -19.26 24.55
C PRO A 344 -11.31 -19.83 23.42
N ARG A 345 -12.49 -19.28 23.18
CA ARG A 345 -13.36 -19.65 22.05
C ARG A 345 -12.86 -19.07 20.71
N VAL A 346 -11.93 -18.09 20.72
CA VAL A 346 -11.44 -17.42 19.53
C VAL A 346 -10.07 -17.95 19.14
N GLN A 347 -10.02 -18.59 18.00
CA GLN A 347 -8.76 -19.00 17.36
C GLN A 347 -8.38 -17.96 16.29
N VAL A 348 -7.35 -17.16 16.55
CA VAL A 348 -6.80 -16.22 15.57
C VAL A 348 -5.79 -16.94 14.68
N VAL A 349 -6.01 -16.87 13.36
CA VAL A 349 -5.12 -17.39 12.32
C VAL A 349 -4.59 -16.21 11.52
N VAL A 350 -3.26 -16.07 11.46
CA VAL A 350 -2.63 -15.04 10.63
C VAL A 350 -2.34 -15.64 9.28
N ASP A 351 -3.20 -15.36 8.29
CA ASP A 351 -3.08 -15.89 6.93
C ASP A 351 -3.91 -15.03 5.95
N ASP A 352 -3.65 -15.20 4.66
CA ASP A 352 -4.49 -14.68 3.58
C ASP A 352 -5.80 -15.47 3.49
N ALA A 353 -6.93 -14.79 3.57
CA ALA A 353 -8.25 -15.42 3.59
C ALA A 353 -8.48 -16.35 2.37
N MET A 354 -8.02 -15.95 1.17
CA MET A 354 -8.19 -16.76 -0.03
C MET A 354 -7.27 -17.99 -0.03
N ILE A 355 -6.06 -17.87 0.50
CA ILE A 355 -5.13 -18.99 0.66
C ILE A 355 -5.67 -19.96 1.70
N TRP A 356 -6.08 -19.45 2.85
CA TRP A 356 -6.65 -20.25 3.93
C TRP A 356 -7.89 -21.03 3.49
N LEU A 357 -8.79 -20.41 2.72
CA LEU A 357 -10.00 -21.11 2.21
C LEU A 357 -9.68 -22.22 1.20
N ARG A 358 -8.52 -22.21 0.54
CA ARG A 358 -8.08 -23.29 -0.36
C ARG A 358 -7.60 -24.52 0.43
N GLU A 359 -6.91 -24.30 1.53
CA GLU A 359 -6.31 -25.30 2.38
C GLU A 359 -6.65 -25.00 3.85
N PRO A 360 -7.93 -25.01 4.21
CA PRO A 360 -8.35 -24.73 5.58
C PRO A 360 -7.80 -25.81 6.51
N GLY A 361 -7.42 -25.40 7.71
CA GLY A 361 -7.06 -26.35 8.79
C GLY A 361 -8.22 -27.27 9.15
N ALA A 362 -8.25 -27.75 10.39
CA ALA A 362 -9.38 -28.57 10.87
C ALA A 362 -10.66 -27.72 10.87
N LEU A 363 -11.64 -28.17 10.08
CA LEU A 363 -12.98 -27.58 10.05
C LEU A 363 -13.85 -28.17 11.16
N PRO A 364 -14.86 -27.42 11.65
CA PRO A 364 -15.92 -28.00 12.45
C PRO A 364 -16.63 -29.15 11.69
N GLU A 365 -17.19 -30.10 12.42
CA GLU A 365 -17.97 -31.17 11.82
C GLU A 365 -19.16 -30.57 11.06
N GLY A 366 -19.24 -30.86 9.75
CA GLY A 366 -20.27 -30.31 8.87
C GLY A 366 -19.96 -28.92 8.29
N GLY A 367 -18.89 -28.25 8.71
CA GLY A 367 -18.52 -26.89 8.29
C GLY A 367 -18.93 -25.81 9.30
N PHE A 368 -18.73 -24.54 8.94
CA PHE A 368 -19.13 -23.41 9.78
C PHE A 368 -20.61 -23.09 9.62
N ASP A 369 -21.30 -22.86 10.73
CA ASP A 369 -22.72 -22.47 10.74
C ASP A 369 -22.91 -21.05 10.22
N ALA A 370 -21.91 -20.18 10.47
CA ALA A 370 -21.90 -18.82 9.93
C ALA A 370 -20.50 -18.43 9.40
N VAL A 371 -20.48 -17.68 8.31
CA VAL A 371 -19.27 -17.04 7.78
C VAL A 371 -19.49 -15.54 7.70
N ILE A 372 -18.67 -14.78 8.40
CA ILE A 372 -18.68 -13.31 8.40
C ILE A 372 -17.49 -12.83 7.57
N ILE A 373 -17.75 -12.07 6.53
CA ILE A 373 -16.74 -11.49 5.63
C ILE A 373 -16.68 -9.99 5.89
N ASP A 374 -15.65 -9.62 6.66
CA ASP A 374 -15.38 -8.25 7.13
C ASP A 374 -14.02 -7.78 6.60
N LEU A 375 -13.98 -7.58 5.30
CA LEU A 375 -12.78 -7.23 4.55
C LEU A 375 -12.82 -5.76 4.10
N PRO A 376 -11.68 -5.09 3.90
CA PRO A 376 -11.64 -3.73 3.36
C PRO A 376 -12.31 -3.63 1.99
N ASP A 377 -12.78 -2.43 1.64
CA ASP A 377 -13.41 -2.15 0.35
C ASP A 377 -12.48 -2.51 -0.83
N PRO A 378 -13.02 -3.10 -1.91
CA PRO A 378 -12.24 -3.56 -3.07
C PRO A 378 -11.82 -2.41 -3.99
N ASP A 379 -11.06 -1.46 -3.50
CA ASP A 379 -10.57 -0.29 -4.24
C ASP A 379 -9.32 -0.55 -5.11
N ASN A 380 -8.71 -1.72 -4.95
CA ASN A 380 -7.54 -2.17 -5.70
C ASN A 380 -7.66 -3.65 -6.11
N PRO A 381 -6.90 -4.13 -7.13
CA PRO A 381 -7.00 -5.52 -7.61
C PRO A 381 -6.65 -6.58 -6.55
N VAL A 382 -5.81 -6.25 -5.57
CA VAL A 382 -5.43 -7.19 -4.49
C VAL A 382 -6.63 -7.44 -3.58
N LEU A 383 -7.40 -6.42 -3.23
CA LEU A 383 -8.63 -6.54 -2.47
C LEU A 383 -9.79 -7.04 -3.35
N GLY A 384 -9.86 -6.61 -4.62
CA GLY A 384 -10.90 -7.04 -5.55
C GLY A 384 -11.01 -8.55 -5.73
N ARG A 385 -9.90 -9.31 -5.56
CA ARG A 385 -9.93 -10.78 -5.62
C ARG A 385 -10.78 -11.41 -4.50
N LEU A 386 -10.90 -10.75 -3.34
CA LEU A 386 -11.67 -11.19 -2.18
C LEU A 386 -13.19 -10.92 -2.34
N TYR A 387 -13.59 -10.31 -3.45
CA TYR A 387 -14.97 -10.06 -3.85
C TYR A 387 -15.28 -10.74 -5.20
N SER A 388 -14.49 -11.75 -5.57
CA SER A 388 -14.64 -12.48 -6.83
C SER A 388 -15.53 -13.71 -6.69
N LEU A 389 -16.04 -14.17 -7.85
CA LEU A 389 -16.79 -15.41 -7.97
C LEU A 389 -16.04 -16.60 -7.38
N GLU A 390 -14.72 -16.67 -7.65
CA GLU A 390 -13.85 -17.74 -7.18
C GLU A 390 -13.67 -17.72 -5.66
N PHE A 391 -13.59 -16.53 -5.07
CA PHE A 391 -13.52 -16.38 -3.62
C PHE A 391 -14.80 -16.90 -2.94
N TYR A 392 -15.96 -16.48 -3.43
CA TYR A 392 -17.23 -16.94 -2.87
C TYR A 392 -17.47 -18.43 -3.12
N ALA A 393 -16.97 -18.99 -4.22
CA ALA A 393 -16.98 -20.43 -4.45
C ALA A 393 -16.11 -21.19 -3.41
N LEU A 394 -15.00 -20.62 -2.96
CA LEU A 394 -14.22 -21.20 -1.87
C LEU A 394 -14.97 -21.13 -0.54
N VAL A 395 -15.70 -20.07 -0.25
CA VAL A 395 -16.51 -19.93 0.96
C VAL A 395 -17.56 -21.07 1.04
N THR A 396 -18.14 -21.49 -0.08
CA THR A 396 -19.11 -22.62 -0.08
C THR A 396 -18.50 -23.92 0.44
N ARG A 397 -17.18 -24.12 0.34
CA ARG A 397 -16.51 -25.36 0.75
C ARG A 397 -16.38 -25.51 2.25
N VAL A 398 -16.38 -24.40 2.97
CA VAL A 398 -16.22 -24.36 4.43
C VAL A 398 -17.53 -24.11 5.17
N LEU A 399 -18.58 -23.72 4.46
CA LEU A 399 -19.90 -23.42 5.00
C LEU A 399 -20.72 -24.70 5.24
N ALA A 400 -21.39 -24.81 6.37
CA ALA A 400 -22.35 -25.87 6.67
C ALA A 400 -23.52 -25.87 5.68
N VAL A 401 -24.29 -26.95 5.59
CA VAL A 401 -25.36 -27.11 4.56
C VAL A 401 -26.37 -25.97 4.65
N ASP A 402 -26.85 -25.64 5.84
CA ASP A 402 -27.81 -24.58 6.11
C ASP A 402 -27.14 -23.29 6.64
N GLY A 403 -25.81 -23.24 6.55
CA GLY A 403 -25.01 -22.11 7.05
C GLY A 403 -25.31 -20.81 6.32
N LEU A 404 -25.14 -19.69 7.03
CA LEU A 404 -25.33 -18.35 6.54
C LEU A 404 -24.00 -17.65 6.27
N VAL A 405 -23.97 -16.80 5.27
CA VAL A 405 -22.84 -15.92 4.97
C VAL A 405 -23.30 -14.49 5.00
N VAL A 406 -22.57 -13.62 5.68
CA VAL A 406 -22.76 -12.18 5.57
C VAL A 406 -21.49 -11.54 5.02
N VAL A 407 -21.68 -10.59 4.12
CA VAL A 407 -20.58 -9.83 3.50
C VAL A 407 -20.83 -8.35 3.71
N GLN A 408 -19.85 -7.63 4.29
CA GLN A 408 -19.84 -6.19 4.17
C GLN A 408 -19.70 -5.82 2.68
N SER A 409 -20.46 -4.85 2.19
CA SER A 409 -20.61 -4.65 0.75
C SER A 409 -20.45 -3.18 0.32
N GLY A 410 -19.89 -2.34 1.19
CA GLY A 410 -19.72 -0.90 0.95
C GLY A 410 -21.05 -0.13 0.97
N SER A 411 -21.04 1.07 0.45
CA SER A 411 -22.20 1.94 0.50
C SER A 411 -23.12 1.76 -0.73
N PRO A 412 -24.38 1.36 -0.55
CA PRO A 412 -25.34 1.33 -1.67
C PRO A 412 -25.61 2.73 -2.24
N PHE A 413 -25.38 3.79 -1.47
CA PHE A 413 -25.54 5.17 -1.92
C PHE A 413 -24.30 5.74 -2.62
N SER A 414 -23.12 5.62 -2.00
CA SER A 414 -21.88 6.20 -2.54
C SER A 414 -21.25 5.34 -3.64
N THR A 415 -21.36 4.01 -3.52
CA THR A 415 -20.78 3.03 -4.45
C THR A 415 -21.81 1.99 -4.93
N PRO A 416 -22.95 2.42 -5.49
CA PRO A 416 -24.09 1.52 -5.80
C PRO A 416 -23.72 0.35 -6.71
N ASN A 417 -22.89 0.58 -7.72
CA ASN A 417 -22.47 -0.50 -8.62
C ASN A 417 -21.61 -1.56 -7.91
N ALA A 418 -20.71 -1.16 -7.01
CA ALA A 418 -19.91 -2.11 -6.24
C ALA A 418 -20.78 -2.94 -5.30
N PHE A 419 -21.75 -2.31 -4.62
CA PHE A 419 -22.72 -2.98 -3.77
C PHE A 419 -23.54 -4.03 -4.54
N TRP A 420 -24.19 -3.63 -5.63
CA TRP A 420 -25.02 -4.54 -6.44
C TRP A 420 -24.20 -5.59 -7.18
N ARG A 421 -22.93 -5.31 -7.49
CA ARG A 421 -22.03 -6.31 -8.06
C ARG A 421 -21.64 -7.37 -7.03
N THR A 422 -21.42 -7.00 -5.76
CA THR A 422 -21.22 -7.98 -4.67
C THR A 422 -22.42 -8.92 -4.58
N VAL A 423 -23.63 -8.40 -4.56
CA VAL A 423 -24.88 -9.19 -4.55
C VAL A 423 -24.96 -10.12 -5.77
N SER A 424 -24.68 -9.61 -6.96
CA SER A 424 -24.72 -10.38 -8.21
C SER A 424 -23.64 -11.46 -8.28
N THR A 425 -22.44 -11.17 -7.73
CA THR A 425 -21.33 -12.12 -7.70
C THR A 425 -21.63 -13.29 -6.74
N LEU A 426 -22.19 -13.00 -5.57
CA LEU A 426 -22.68 -14.03 -4.63
C LEU A 426 -23.75 -14.89 -5.29
N GLY A 427 -24.72 -14.28 -5.98
CA GLY A 427 -25.76 -15.01 -6.72
C GLY A 427 -25.15 -15.94 -7.77
N SER A 428 -24.16 -15.48 -8.52
CA SER A 428 -23.43 -16.28 -9.51
C SER A 428 -22.61 -17.41 -8.91
N ALA A 429 -22.18 -17.27 -7.63
CA ALA A 429 -21.49 -18.31 -6.87
C ALA A 429 -22.44 -19.38 -6.29
N GLY A 430 -23.75 -19.30 -6.56
CA GLY A 430 -24.76 -20.28 -6.11
C GLY A 430 -25.42 -19.97 -4.78
N PHE A 431 -25.35 -18.72 -4.33
CA PHE A 431 -26.06 -18.25 -3.16
C PHE A 431 -27.38 -17.57 -3.54
N ALA A 432 -28.40 -17.75 -2.71
CA ALA A 432 -29.56 -16.88 -2.67
C ALA A 432 -29.26 -15.75 -1.68
N VAL A 433 -29.45 -14.50 -2.09
CA VAL A 433 -28.93 -13.31 -1.39
C VAL A 433 -30.06 -12.37 -1.00
N THR A 434 -30.02 -11.88 0.22
CA THR A 434 -30.86 -10.78 0.70
C THR A 434 -29.96 -9.60 1.03
N PRO A 435 -29.92 -8.53 0.22
CA PRO A 435 -29.21 -7.31 0.52
C PRO A 435 -29.98 -6.51 1.58
N TYR A 436 -29.23 -5.79 2.43
CA TYR A 436 -29.78 -4.83 3.39
C TYR A 436 -28.77 -3.73 3.68
N HIS A 437 -29.22 -2.61 4.26
CA HIS A 437 -28.36 -1.47 4.56
C HIS A 437 -28.80 -0.74 5.81
N VAL A 438 -27.84 -0.12 6.50
CA VAL A 438 -28.09 0.67 7.70
C VAL A 438 -27.29 1.96 7.68
N HIS A 439 -27.79 2.97 8.35
CA HIS A 439 -27.05 4.22 8.50
C HIS A 439 -26.05 4.14 9.65
N VAL A 440 -24.76 4.21 9.32
CA VAL A 440 -23.64 4.35 10.26
C VAL A 440 -23.10 5.77 10.16
N PRO A 441 -23.28 6.65 11.16
CA PRO A 441 -23.01 8.09 11.05
C PRO A 441 -21.61 8.45 10.52
N THR A 442 -20.57 7.65 10.82
CA THR A 442 -19.21 7.89 10.34
C THR A 442 -18.97 7.36 8.92
N PHE A 443 -19.78 6.42 8.41
CA PHE A 443 -19.65 5.83 7.08
C PHE A 443 -20.74 6.29 6.11
N GLY A 444 -21.86 6.78 6.64
CA GLY A 444 -23.07 7.04 5.87
C GLY A 444 -23.97 5.81 5.77
N ASP A 445 -24.60 5.61 4.62
CA ASP A 445 -25.42 4.45 4.32
C ASP A 445 -24.52 3.27 3.98
N TRP A 446 -24.59 2.18 4.77
CA TRP A 446 -23.69 1.04 4.64
C TRP A 446 -24.45 -0.24 4.39
N GLY A 447 -23.99 -1.01 3.40
CA GLY A 447 -24.67 -2.17 2.89
C GLY A 447 -24.03 -3.49 3.29
N PHE A 448 -24.88 -4.50 3.39
CA PHE A 448 -24.54 -5.89 3.70
C PHE A 448 -25.28 -6.84 2.76
N ALA A 449 -24.74 -8.00 2.52
CA ALA A 449 -25.36 -9.07 1.77
C ALA A 449 -25.43 -10.33 2.63
N LEU A 450 -26.63 -10.71 3.08
CA LEU A 450 -26.87 -11.99 3.76
C LEU A 450 -27.17 -13.04 2.70
N ALA A 451 -26.50 -14.19 2.78
CA ALA A 451 -26.57 -15.20 1.75
C ALA A 451 -26.62 -16.61 2.33
N ARG A 452 -27.27 -17.53 1.61
CA ARG A 452 -27.33 -18.95 1.91
C ARG A 452 -27.21 -19.75 0.61
N ARG A 453 -26.63 -20.94 0.68
CA ARG A 453 -26.61 -21.84 -0.48
C ARG A 453 -28.02 -22.19 -0.95
N GLY A 454 -28.24 -22.23 -2.27
CA GLY A 454 -29.51 -22.64 -2.88
C GLY A 454 -30.29 -21.49 -3.49
N THR A 455 -31.62 -21.65 -3.60
CA THR A 455 -32.50 -20.73 -4.34
C THR A 455 -33.39 -19.88 -3.44
N SER A 456 -33.50 -20.20 -2.15
CA SER A 456 -34.32 -19.47 -1.20
C SER A 456 -33.47 -18.46 -0.42
N ALA A 457 -33.66 -17.19 -0.68
CA ALA A 457 -32.95 -16.12 0.01
C ALA A 457 -33.29 -16.12 1.51
N PRO A 458 -32.27 -15.98 2.39
CA PRO A 458 -32.50 -15.96 3.84
C PRO A 458 -33.19 -14.67 4.25
N THR A 459 -34.11 -14.74 5.20
CA THR A 459 -34.66 -13.53 5.82
C THR A 459 -33.70 -13.08 6.92
N PRO A 460 -33.22 -11.84 6.90
CA PRO A 460 -32.43 -11.31 8.00
C PRO A 460 -33.23 -11.28 9.30
N THR A 461 -32.73 -11.92 10.35
CA THR A 461 -33.39 -12.01 11.66
C THR A 461 -32.41 -11.65 12.78
N VAL A 462 -32.95 -11.06 13.84
CA VAL A 462 -32.22 -10.92 15.09
C VAL A 462 -32.51 -12.18 15.91
N PRO A 463 -31.49 -12.98 16.33
CA PRO A 463 -31.71 -14.19 17.11
C PRO A 463 -32.52 -13.90 18.36
N GLU A 464 -33.44 -14.84 18.77
CA GLU A 464 -34.29 -14.67 19.95
C GLU A 464 -33.46 -14.50 21.23
N ASP A 465 -32.35 -15.24 21.33
CA ASP A 465 -31.42 -15.21 22.47
C ASP A 465 -30.37 -14.07 22.38
N ALA A 466 -30.52 -13.14 21.46
CA ALA A 466 -29.59 -12.01 21.34
C ALA A 466 -29.59 -11.16 22.62
N PRO A 467 -28.44 -10.78 23.15
CA PRO A 467 -28.37 -9.88 24.28
C PRO A 467 -28.97 -8.51 23.92
N PRO A 468 -29.30 -7.66 24.90
CA PRO A 468 -29.77 -6.31 24.59
C PRO A 468 -28.79 -5.60 23.64
N LEU A 469 -29.27 -5.26 22.44
CA LEU A 469 -28.49 -4.56 21.39
C LEU A 469 -28.68 -3.06 21.55
N ARG A 470 -27.69 -2.27 21.11
CA ARG A 470 -27.73 -0.81 21.21
C ARG A 470 -28.49 -0.18 20.04
N PHE A 471 -28.54 -0.83 18.90
CA PHE A 471 -29.09 -0.31 17.66
C PHE A 471 -30.06 -1.29 16.99
N LEU A 472 -29.64 -2.53 16.79
CA LEU A 472 -30.36 -3.45 15.94
C LEU A 472 -31.59 -4.01 16.65
N THR A 473 -32.73 -3.89 15.99
CA THR A 473 -33.98 -4.56 16.35
C THR A 473 -34.55 -5.23 15.10
N GLN A 474 -35.49 -6.18 15.25
CA GLN A 474 -36.11 -6.79 14.09
C GLN A 474 -36.77 -5.75 13.18
N GLN A 475 -37.42 -4.74 13.73
CA GLN A 475 -38.06 -3.67 12.96
C GLN A 475 -37.04 -2.83 12.16
N VAL A 476 -35.86 -2.53 12.74
CA VAL A 476 -34.78 -1.86 12.03
C VAL A 476 -34.26 -2.74 10.89
N LEU A 477 -34.10 -4.03 11.14
CA LEU A 477 -33.62 -4.99 10.17
C LEU A 477 -34.63 -5.21 9.02
N ASP A 478 -35.92 -5.28 9.32
CA ASP A 478 -36.98 -5.35 8.29
C ASP A 478 -36.97 -4.12 7.39
N ALA A 479 -36.83 -2.93 7.97
CA ALA A 479 -36.73 -1.68 7.22
C ALA A 479 -35.43 -1.60 6.40
N ALA A 480 -34.36 -2.20 6.88
CA ALA A 480 -33.05 -2.21 6.22
C ALA A 480 -33.04 -2.99 4.88
N THR A 481 -34.05 -3.84 4.62
CA THR A 481 -34.17 -4.57 3.35
C THR A 481 -34.87 -3.77 2.25
N VAL A 482 -35.34 -2.57 2.55
CA VAL A 482 -36.10 -1.72 1.62
C VAL A 482 -35.17 -0.71 0.96
N PHE A 483 -35.02 -0.80 -0.36
CA PHE A 483 -34.22 0.13 -1.16
C PHE A 483 -35.10 1.14 -1.89
N PRO A 484 -34.73 2.44 -1.92
CA PRO A 484 -35.49 3.45 -2.63
C PRO A 484 -35.35 3.29 -4.16
N PRO A 485 -36.24 3.89 -4.96
CA PRO A 485 -36.21 3.74 -6.42
C PRO A 485 -34.93 4.22 -7.11
N ASP A 486 -34.25 5.21 -6.55
CA ASP A 486 -32.97 5.72 -7.07
C ASP A 486 -31.77 4.82 -6.74
N ASN A 487 -31.98 3.82 -5.90
CA ASN A 487 -31.02 2.78 -5.55
C ASN A 487 -31.64 1.38 -5.66
N ALA A 488 -32.53 1.20 -6.63
CA ALA A 488 -33.22 -0.09 -6.86
C ALA A 488 -32.23 -1.22 -7.19
N PRO A 489 -32.59 -2.48 -6.86
CA PRO A 489 -31.80 -3.66 -7.17
C PRO A 489 -31.38 -3.73 -8.63
N GLN A 490 -30.09 -4.02 -8.86
CA GLN A 490 -29.50 -4.18 -10.18
C GLN A 490 -28.87 -5.57 -10.30
N VAL A 491 -29.00 -6.18 -11.47
CA VAL A 491 -28.29 -7.41 -11.83
C VAL A 491 -27.10 -7.04 -12.70
N LEU A 492 -25.91 -7.27 -12.18
CA LEU A 492 -24.65 -6.95 -12.84
C LEU A 492 -23.88 -8.23 -13.17
N GLU A 493 -22.99 -8.17 -14.15
CA GLU A 493 -22.05 -9.27 -14.38
C GLU A 493 -21.16 -9.49 -13.16
N PRO A 494 -20.86 -10.76 -12.80
CA PRO A 494 -20.02 -11.04 -11.62
C PRO A 494 -18.61 -10.49 -11.77
N SER A 495 -17.99 -10.14 -10.65
CA SER A 495 -16.57 -9.87 -10.58
C SER A 495 -15.81 -11.18 -10.51
N THR A 496 -14.74 -11.35 -11.30
CA THR A 496 -13.92 -12.55 -11.37
C THR A 496 -12.45 -12.21 -11.17
N LEU A 497 -11.58 -13.20 -10.96
CA LEU A 497 -10.13 -12.97 -10.77
C LEU A 497 -9.46 -12.36 -12.01
N ASP A 498 -9.89 -12.75 -13.19
CA ASP A 498 -9.38 -12.24 -14.47
C ASP A 498 -10.02 -10.91 -14.90
N ASN A 499 -11.21 -10.60 -14.36
CA ASN A 499 -11.93 -9.35 -14.64
C ASN A 499 -12.52 -8.75 -13.35
N PRO A 500 -11.71 -8.10 -12.51
CA PRO A 500 -12.14 -7.57 -11.21
C PRO A 500 -12.90 -6.25 -11.34
N ARG A 501 -14.09 -6.29 -12.00
CA ARG A 501 -14.93 -5.11 -12.29
C ARG A 501 -15.36 -4.35 -11.04
N ILE A 502 -15.44 -5.01 -9.90
CA ILE A 502 -15.80 -4.39 -8.62
C ILE A 502 -14.82 -3.27 -8.24
N VAL A 503 -13.54 -3.39 -8.64
CA VAL A 503 -12.52 -2.37 -8.38
C VAL A 503 -12.82 -1.07 -9.14
N GLU A 504 -13.29 -1.18 -10.38
CA GLU A 504 -13.67 -0.02 -11.19
C GLU A 504 -14.92 0.65 -10.64
N ASP A 505 -15.92 -0.16 -10.23
CA ASP A 505 -17.16 0.33 -9.62
C ASP A 505 -16.90 1.06 -8.30
N MET A 506 -16.03 0.50 -7.44
CA MET A 506 -15.65 1.13 -6.17
C MET A 506 -14.98 2.48 -6.41
N ARG A 507 -14.02 2.53 -7.34
CA ARG A 507 -13.31 3.78 -7.69
C ARG A 507 -14.20 4.83 -8.34
N ALA A 508 -15.21 4.42 -9.08
CA ALA A 508 -16.14 5.34 -9.73
C ALA A 508 -17.08 6.01 -8.73
N GLY A 509 -17.45 5.34 -7.66
CA GLY A 509 -18.35 5.85 -6.64
C GLY A 509 -17.75 6.93 -5.75
N TYR A 510 -16.45 6.92 -5.53
CA TYR A 510 -15.73 7.93 -4.73
C TYR A 510 -15.25 9.16 -5.55
N ARG A 511 -15.67 9.29 -6.81
CA ARG A 511 -15.40 10.45 -7.68
C ARG A 511 -16.57 11.41 -7.65
#